data_2d5a534d3f95a54221ee1a2f904973cb
#
_entry.id   2d5a534d3f95a54221ee1a2f904973cb
#
_cell.length_a   1.000
_cell.length_b   1.000
_cell.length_c   1.000
_cell.angle_alpha   90.00
_cell.angle_beta   90.00
_cell.angle_gamma   90.00
#
_symmetry.space_group_name_H-M   'P 1'
#
loop_
_entity.id
_entity.type
_entity.pdbx_description
1 polymer ?
#
loop_
_entity_poly.entity_id
_entity_poly.type
_entity_poly.pdbx_seq_one_letter_code
_entity_poly.pdbx_strand_id
1 'polypeptide(L)'
;ENIVTEDTKANSCTVKEENGQKIVVLDLSEAFGAYASSMGTDGEYVVIAALTDTFLDAYQADSLRLTVEGQQLETGHMLYDWDLTWYQLTSYTIETADYKDGNIAISYPQLVNVHNSYTEEEWNDIFEQYAKKDLEYLDGETSEYTLTYEVATATEDLLSIVYRVSAYEQGAAHPYSYIETFNIDMTSGDGLRLSDFVNTYNVVGAFTKENGYTLVNTELDVKDFQEF
;
A
#
# COMPACT_ATOMS: atom_id res chain seq x y z
N GLU A 1 18.26 -4.80 -12.04
CA GLU A 1 19.28 -5.48 -11.24
C GLU A 1 18.71 -6.80 -10.76
N ASN A 2 19.50 -7.90 -10.79
CA ASN A 2 18.99 -9.19 -10.39
C ASN A 2 18.98 -9.30 -8.85
N ILE A 3 17.87 -9.75 -8.27
CA ILE A 3 17.72 -9.97 -6.82
C ILE A 3 18.62 -11.11 -6.33
N VAL A 4 18.97 -12.02 -7.21
CA VAL A 4 19.86 -13.16 -6.94
C VAL A 4 20.91 -13.29 -8.04
N THR A 5 22.04 -13.92 -7.75
CA THR A 5 23.09 -14.18 -8.73
C THR A 5 22.73 -15.35 -9.66
N GLU A 6 23.37 -15.43 -10.83
CA GLU A 6 23.19 -16.54 -11.78
C GLU A 6 23.58 -17.91 -11.19
N ASP A 7 24.45 -17.92 -10.18
CA ASP A 7 24.90 -19.13 -9.50
C ASP A 7 23.93 -19.59 -8.39
N THR A 8 22.97 -18.73 -8.00
CA THR A 8 21.96 -19.10 -7.01
C THR A 8 21.05 -20.19 -7.55
N LYS A 9 20.84 -21.25 -6.78
CA LYS A 9 19.94 -22.36 -7.10
C LYS A 9 19.00 -22.62 -5.94
N ALA A 10 17.78 -23.02 -6.26
CA ALA A 10 16.86 -23.58 -5.29
C ALA A 10 17.18 -25.09 -5.14
N ASN A 11 17.62 -25.49 -3.95
CA ASN A 11 17.83 -26.89 -3.61
C ASN A 11 16.48 -27.59 -3.41
N SER A 12 15.53 -26.87 -2.75
CA SER A 12 14.16 -27.33 -2.60
C SER A 12 13.20 -26.14 -2.37
N CYS A 13 11.94 -26.33 -2.77
CA CYS A 13 10.85 -25.43 -2.42
C CYS A 13 9.61 -26.29 -2.15
N THR A 14 9.08 -26.24 -0.94
CA THR A 14 7.90 -27.01 -0.52
C THR A 14 6.94 -26.14 0.27
N VAL A 15 5.66 -26.52 0.28
CA VAL A 15 4.65 -25.85 1.09
C VAL A 15 4.22 -26.77 2.21
N LYS A 16 4.11 -26.24 3.42
CA LYS A 16 3.63 -26.95 4.62
C LYS A 16 2.51 -26.17 5.28
N GLU A 17 1.66 -26.87 5.99
CA GLU A 17 0.69 -26.27 6.92
C GLU A 17 1.12 -26.60 8.34
N GLU A 18 1.40 -25.58 9.13
CA GLU A 18 1.75 -25.71 10.54
C GLU A 18 0.90 -24.72 11.37
N ASN A 19 0.19 -25.23 12.37
CA ASN A 19 -0.68 -24.41 13.25
C ASN A 19 -1.75 -23.58 12.50
N GLY A 20 -2.22 -24.06 11.36
CA GLY A 20 -3.20 -23.34 10.54
C GLY A 20 -2.60 -22.23 9.65
N GLN A 21 -1.29 -22.11 9.63
CA GLN A 21 -0.55 -21.21 8.74
C GLN A 21 0.08 -22.00 7.58
N LYS A 22 0.04 -21.40 6.40
CA LYS A 22 0.67 -21.93 5.19
C LYS A 22 2.08 -21.37 5.06
N ILE A 23 3.08 -22.24 5.13
CA ILE A 23 4.49 -21.88 5.16
C ILE A 23 5.17 -22.39 3.90
N VAL A 24 5.81 -21.52 3.14
CA VAL A 24 6.75 -21.91 2.09
C VAL A 24 8.09 -22.21 2.74
N VAL A 25 8.65 -23.39 2.50
CA VAL A 25 9.99 -23.76 2.93
C VAL A 25 10.90 -23.77 1.71
N LEU A 26 11.78 -22.79 1.64
CA LEU A 26 12.71 -22.56 0.55
C LEU A 26 14.14 -22.80 1.03
N ASP A 27 14.82 -23.75 0.39
CA ASP A 27 16.24 -24.01 0.61
C ASP A 27 17.05 -23.60 -0.61
N LEU A 28 18.00 -22.71 -0.41
CA LEU A 28 18.86 -22.16 -1.47
C LEU A 28 20.29 -22.71 -1.36
N SER A 29 21.02 -22.58 -2.46
CA SER A 29 22.43 -22.97 -2.52
C SER A 29 23.33 -22.02 -1.71
N GLU A 30 24.53 -22.51 -1.37
CA GLU A 30 25.60 -21.76 -0.70
C GLU A 30 25.91 -20.42 -1.43
N ALA A 31 25.76 -20.38 -2.77
CA ALA A 31 25.98 -19.18 -3.56
C ALA A 31 25.05 -18.02 -3.14
N PHE A 32 23.79 -18.32 -2.74
CA PHE A 32 22.90 -17.31 -2.20
C PHE A 32 23.37 -16.80 -0.84
N GLY A 33 23.78 -17.69 0.06
CA GLY A 33 24.28 -17.31 1.38
C GLY A 33 25.52 -16.41 1.28
N ALA A 34 26.46 -16.76 0.40
CA ALA A 34 27.65 -15.96 0.13
C ALA A 34 27.30 -14.58 -0.46
N TYR A 35 26.31 -14.53 -1.36
CA TYR A 35 25.83 -13.29 -1.96
C TYR A 35 25.18 -12.40 -0.90
N ALA A 36 24.23 -12.91 -0.11
CA ALA A 36 23.58 -12.17 0.96
C ALA A 36 24.59 -11.61 1.97
N SER A 37 25.57 -12.43 2.38
CA SER A 37 26.64 -12.04 3.31
C SER A 37 27.61 -11.00 2.73
N SER A 38 27.68 -10.86 1.42
CA SER A 38 28.57 -9.87 0.75
C SER A 38 27.99 -8.47 0.66
N MET A 39 26.69 -8.32 0.96
CA MET A 39 25.99 -7.03 0.90
C MET A 39 26.11 -6.26 2.21
N GLY A 40 25.88 -4.96 2.16
CA GLY A 40 25.59 -4.16 3.35
C GLY A 40 24.17 -4.42 3.82
N THR A 41 23.85 -3.98 5.05
CA THR A 41 22.56 -4.19 5.72
C THR A 41 21.35 -3.84 4.84
N ASP A 42 21.37 -2.71 4.14
CA ASP A 42 20.27 -2.26 3.29
C ASP A 42 20.10 -3.16 2.05
N GLY A 43 21.21 -3.55 1.41
CA GLY A 43 21.17 -4.46 0.27
C GLY A 43 20.66 -5.85 0.65
N GLU A 44 21.11 -6.39 1.79
CA GLU A 44 20.62 -7.64 2.35
C GLU A 44 19.11 -7.57 2.64
N TYR A 45 18.66 -6.52 3.31
CA TYR A 45 17.24 -6.31 3.61
C TYR A 45 16.38 -6.33 2.34
N VAL A 46 16.75 -5.57 1.32
CA VAL A 46 15.99 -5.50 0.05
C VAL A 46 15.92 -6.87 -0.64
N VAL A 47 17.02 -7.62 -0.67
CA VAL A 47 17.04 -8.94 -1.32
C VAL A 47 16.19 -9.95 -0.56
N ILE A 48 16.30 -10.01 0.76
CA ILE A 48 15.50 -10.92 1.60
C ILE A 48 14.01 -10.55 1.52
N ALA A 49 13.68 -9.26 1.58
CA ALA A 49 12.32 -8.77 1.45
C ALA A 49 11.71 -9.14 0.09
N ALA A 50 12.38 -8.80 -1.00
CA ALA A 50 11.88 -9.09 -2.34
C ALA A 50 11.72 -10.60 -2.59
N LEU A 51 12.66 -11.42 -2.08
CA LEU A 51 12.56 -12.88 -2.15
C LEU A 51 11.34 -13.37 -1.37
N THR A 52 11.19 -12.92 -0.12
CA THR A 52 10.09 -13.30 0.77
C THR A 52 8.75 -12.97 0.14
N ASP A 53 8.52 -11.71 -0.21
CA ASP A 53 7.26 -11.24 -0.75
C ASP A 53 6.90 -11.92 -2.07
N THR A 54 7.88 -12.17 -2.94
CA THR A 54 7.68 -12.92 -4.18
C THR A 54 7.14 -14.33 -3.92
N PHE A 55 7.70 -15.04 -2.94
CA PHE A 55 7.26 -16.41 -2.62
C PHE A 55 5.92 -16.41 -1.88
N LEU A 56 5.68 -15.46 -0.98
CA LEU A 56 4.40 -15.32 -0.29
C LEU A 56 3.26 -15.04 -1.28
N ASP A 57 3.49 -14.13 -2.24
CA ASP A 57 2.50 -13.84 -3.29
C ASP A 57 2.26 -15.03 -4.20
N ALA A 58 3.33 -15.62 -4.74
CA ALA A 58 3.24 -16.73 -5.69
C ALA A 58 2.53 -17.98 -5.12
N TYR A 59 2.71 -18.24 -3.84
CA TYR A 59 2.13 -19.40 -3.16
C TYR A 59 0.91 -19.07 -2.32
N GLN A 60 0.52 -17.79 -2.22
CA GLN A 60 -0.54 -17.32 -1.32
C GLN A 60 -0.33 -17.88 0.09
N ALA A 61 0.86 -17.64 0.64
CA ALA A 61 1.33 -18.19 1.90
C ALA A 61 1.43 -17.11 2.99
N ASP A 62 1.37 -17.54 4.25
CA ASP A 62 1.44 -16.65 5.42
C ASP A 62 2.90 -16.32 5.79
N SER A 63 3.83 -17.24 5.52
CA SER A 63 5.25 -17.05 5.85
C SER A 63 6.19 -17.87 4.97
N LEU A 64 7.46 -17.45 4.94
CA LEU A 64 8.57 -18.10 4.25
C LEU A 64 9.61 -18.55 5.26
N ARG A 65 9.93 -19.85 5.30
CA ARG A 65 11.08 -20.39 6.01
C ARG A 65 12.24 -20.53 5.03
N LEU A 66 13.26 -19.68 5.20
CA LEU A 66 14.43 -19.62 4.33
C LEU A 66 15.60 -20.37 4.96
N THR A 67 16.20 -21.27 4.19
CA THR A 67 17.43 -21.97 4.56
C THR A 67 18.46 -21.91 3.44
N VAL A 68 19.72 -22.13 3.78
CA VAL A 68 20.83 -22.29 2.84
C VAL A 68 21.53 -23.59 3.16
N GLU A 69 21.61 -24.50 2.19
CA GLU A 69 22.14 -25.86 2.37
C GLU A 69 21.51 -26.58 3.57
N GLY A 70 20.21 -26.39 3.79
CA GLY A 70 19.45 -26.97 4.89
C GLY A 70 19.73 -26.37 6.27
N GLN A 71 20.51 -25.30 6.37
CA GLN A 71 20.82 -24.59 7.60
C GLN A 71 20.15 -23.22 7.61
N GLN A 72 19.94 -22.65 8.80
CA GLN A 72 19.49 -21.26 8.92
C GLN A 72 20.49 -20.32 8.22
N LEU A 73 19.95 -19.32 7.52
CA LEU A 73 20.81 -18.31 6.90
C LEU A 73 21.39 -17.40 7.98
N GLU A 74 22.69 -17.40 8.10
CA GLU A 74 23.45 -16.46 8.92
C GLU A 74 24.33 -15.61 8.00
N THR A 75 24.15 -14.28 8.06
CA THR A 75 24.97 -13.30 7.36
C THR A 75 25.89 -12.60 8.34
N GLY A 76 26.70 -11.66 7.88
CA GLY A 76 27.48 -10.81 8.79
C GLY A 76 26.65 -9.83 9.65
N HIS A 77 25.34 -9.72 9.35
CA HIS A 77 24.46 -8.71 9.93
C HIS A 77 23.27 -9.34 10.68
N MET A 78 22.77 -10.49 10.24
CA MET A 78 21.54 -11.10 10.76
C MET A 78 21.61 -12.63 10.75
N LEU A 79 20.95 -13.24 11.75
CA LEU A 79 20.61 -14.66 11.76
C LEU A 79 19.11 -14.80 11.48
N TYR A 80 18.74 -15.46 10.39
CA TYR A 80 17.35 -15.70 9.99
C TYR A 80 16.85 -17.02 10.57
N ASP A 81 16.48 -17.03 11.85
CA ASP A 81 16.04 -18.22 12.61
C ASP A 81 14.53 -18.27 12.84
N TRP A 82 13.77 -17.41 12.15
CA TRP A 82 12.31 -17.36 12.21
C TRP A 82 11.68 -17.47 10.81
N ASP A 83 10.38 -17.72 10.77
CA ASP A 83 9.60 -17.67 9.55
C ASP A 83 9.36 -16.22 9.14
N LEU A 84 9.80 -15.85 7.94
CA LEU A 84 9.70 -14.51 7.38
C LEU A 84 8.26 -14.25 6.93
N THR A 85 7.73 -13.11 7.28
CA THR A 85 6.40 -12.63 6.86
C THR A 85 6.54 -11.52 5.82
N TRP A 86 5.43 -10.99 5.32
CA TRP A 86 5.45 -9.88 4.38
C TRP A 86 6.34 -8.74 4.90
N TYR A 87 7.26 -8.32 4.04
CA TYR A 87 8.12 -7.18 4.33
C TYR A 87 7.42 -5.90 3.89
N GLN A 88 7.57 -4.89 4.69
CA GLN A 88 7.22 -3.55 4.28
C GLN A 88 8.46 -2.97 3.56
N LEU A 89 8.40 -2.92 2.23
CA LEU A 89 9.50 -2.39 1.38
C LEU A 89 9.49 -0.86 1.33
N THR A 90 9.20 -0.24 2.47
CA THR A 90 9.22 1.22 2.61
C THR A 90 10.05 1.60 3.82
N SER A 91 10.80 2.70 3.71
CA SER A 91 11.53 3.28 4.83
C SER A 91 10.62 3.94 5.87
N TYR A 92 9.33 4.12 5.53
CA TYR A 92 8.30 4.71 6.38
C TYR A 92 7.21 3.69 6.74
N THR A 93 6.47 3.98 7.78
CA THR A 93 5.30 3.21 8.21
C THR A 93 4.04 4.06 8.15
N ILE A 94 2.88 3.41 8.08
CA ILE A 94 1.58 4.07 8.10
C ILE A 94 0.83 3.61 9.34
N GLU A 95 0.62 4.53 10.27
CA GLU A 95 -0.17 4.31 11.47
C GLU A 95 -1.60 4.82 11.25
N THR A 96 -2.54 4.34 12.06
CA THR A 96 -3.93 4.81 12.03
C THR A 96 -4.16 5.79 13.17
N ALA A 97 -4.68 6.96 12.85
CA ALA A 97 -5.25 7.87 13.82
C ALA A 97 -6.78 7.81 13.75
N ASP A 98 -7.42 7.84 14.92
CA ASP A 98 -8.86 7.72 15.07
C ASP A 98 -9.46 8.94 15.76
N TYR A 99 -10.68 9.31 15.33
CA TYR A 99 -11.55 10.24 16.03
C TYR A 99 -12.94 9.64 16.18
N LYS A 100 -13.56 9.81 17.37
CA LYS A 100 -14.90 9.33 17.63
C LYS A 100 -15.67 10.31 18.51
N ASP A 101 -16.90 10.63 18.09
CA ASP A 101 -17.86 11.38 18.87
C ASP A 101 -19.28 10.92 18.54
N GLY A 102 -19.95 10.28 19.51
CA GLY A 102 -21.28 9.70 19.30
C GLY A 102 -21.30 8.71 18.12
N ASN A 103 -22.05 9.05 17.07
CA ASN A 103 -22.20 8.28 15.85
C ASN A 103 -21.20 8.68 14.73
N ILE A 104 -20.26 9.57 15.05
CA ILE A 104 -19.17 9.98 14.16
C ILE A 104 -17.96 9.10 14.44
N ALA A 105 -17.43 8.43 13.41
CA ALA A 105 -16.22 7.61 13.49
C ALA A 105 -15.33 7.89 12.27
N ILE A 106 -14.10 8.33 12.54
CA ILE A 106 -13.12 8.72 11.51
C ILE A 106 -11.82 7.99 11.79
N SER A 107 -11.30 7.27 10.80
CA SER A 107 -9.98 6.64 10.81
C SER A 107 -9.19 7.16 9.61
N TYR A 108 -7.99 7.68 9.84
CA TYR A 108 -7.14 8.26 8.80
C TYR A 108 -5.67 7.90 9.01
N PRO A 109 -4.86 7.88 7.92
CA PRO A 109 -3.45 7.50 8.01
C PRO A 109 -2.60 8.60 8.60
N GLN A 110 -1.52 8.18 9.25
CA GLN A 110 -0.39 9.02 9.67
C GLN A 110 0.90 8.34 9.21
N LEU A 111 1.72 9.07 8.50
CA LEU A 111 3.03 8.63 8.05
C LEU A 111 4.03 8.77 9.21
N VAL A 112 4.90 7.79 9.37
CA VAL A 112 5.92 7.76 10.43
C VAL A 112 7.24 7.30 9.83
N ASN A 113 8.32 7.97 10.19
CA ASN A 113 9.68 7.71 9.72
C ASN A 113 9.90 7.95 8.21
N VAL A 114 9.16 8.86 7.59
CA VAL A 114 9.46 9.29 6.22
C VAL A 114 10.82 9.97 6.21
N HIS A 115 11.68 9.58 5.25
CA HIS A 115 13.04 10.12 5.15
C HIS A 115 13.08 11.67 5.13
N ASN A 116 12.12 12.28 4.45
CA ASN A 116 11.91 13.73 4.46
C ASN A 116 10.85 14.09 5.51
N SER A 117 11.29 14.61 6.64
CA SER A 117 10.38 15.01 7.75
C SER A 117 9.40 16.13 7.35
N TYR A 118 9.72 16.95 6.34
CA TYR A 118 8.80 17.95 5.82
C TYR A 118 7.63 17.30 5.07
N THR A 119 7.92 16.31 4.23
CA THR A 119 6.89 15.51 3.55
C THR A 119 6.00 14.77 4.55
N GLU A 120 6.57 14.22 5.63
CA GLU A 120 5.84 13.57 6.70
C GLU A 120 4.85 14.53 7.38
N GLU A 121 5.33 15.69 7.82
CA GLU A 121 4.52 16.71 8.51
C GLU A 121 3.41 17.24 7.59
N GLU A 122 3.74 17.62 6.35
CA GLU A 122 2.80 18.18 5.39
C GLU A 122 1.66 17.20 5.06
N TRP A 123 1.98 15.94 4.75
CA TRP A 123 0.95 14.97 4.40
C TRP A 123 0.14 14.49 5.60
N ASN A 124 0.73 14.41 6.78
CA ASN A 124 0.00 14.13 8.01
C ASN A 124 -1.03 15.23 8.30
N ASP A 125 -0.65 16.48 8.13
CA ASP A 125 -1.56 17.63 8.24
C ASP A 125 -2.68 17.59 7.19
N ILE A 126 -2.36 17.27 5.94
CA ILE A 126 -3.35 17.14 4.85
C ILE A 126 -4.35 16.01 5.16
N PHE A 127 -3.88 14.85 5.56
CA PHE A 127 -4.73 13.72 5.91
C PHE A 127 -5.67 14.03 7.07
N GLU A 128 -5.14 14.64 8.13
CA GLU A 128 -5.94 15.02 9.29
C GLU A 128 -6.97 16.12 8.94
N GLN A 129 -6.56 17.19 8.27
CA GLN A 129 -7.45 18.28 7.88
C GLN A 129 -8.57 17.77 6.97
N TYR A 130 -8.23 16.91 6.00
CA TYR A 130 -9.24 16.34 5.12
C TYR A 130 -10.19 15.40 5.86
N ALA A 131 -9.68 14.55 6.74
CA ALA A 131 -10.48 13.62 7.52
C ALA A 131 -11.46 14.34 8.46
N LYS A 132 -11.08 15.50 8.96
CA LYS A 132 -11.86 16.27 9.92
C LYS A 132 -12.61 17.47 9.32
N LYS A 133 -12.53 17.68 7.99
CA LYS A 133 -13.10 18.88 7.33
C LYS A 133 -14.60 19.08 7.56
N ASP A 134 -15.34 17.99 7.68
CA ASP A 134 -16.80 18.03 7.82
C ASP A 134 -17.27 18.13 9.27
N LEU A 135 -16.36 17.99 10.27
CA LEU A 135 -16.73 17.95 11.69
C LEU A 135 -17.48 19.18 12.20
N GLU A 136 -17.23 20.35 11.62
CA GLU A 136 -17.94 21.58 12.03
C GLU A 136 -19.43 21.57 11.67
N TYR A 137 -19.83 20.68 10.74
CA TYR A 137 -21.21 20.54 10.26
C TYR A 137 -21.92 19.30 10.84
N LEU A 138 -21.23 18.48 11.60
CA LEU A 138 -21.73 17.22 12.13
C LEU A 138 -22.08 17.34 13.61
N ASP A 139 -23.19 16.72 13.99
CA ASP A 139 -23.63 16.57 15.38
C ASP A 139 -23.65 15.07 15.72
N GLY A 140 -22.85 14.67 16.70
CA GLY A 140 -22.69 13.26 17.08
C GLY A 140 -23.95 12.56 17.57
N GLU A 141 -25.05 13.30 17.85
CA GLU A 141 -26.36 12.71 18.21
C GLU A 141 -27.27 12.52 17.00
N THR A 142 -27.19 13.38 15.99
CA THR A 142 -28.11 13.42 14.83
C THR A 142 -27.45 13.03 13.51
N SER A 143 -26.13 13.12 13.42
CA SER A 143 -25.36 12.73 12.25
C SER A 143 -24.77 11.33 12.45
N GLU A 144 -24.90 10.47 11.44
CA GLU A 144 -24.10 9.26 11.31
C GLU A 144 -23.02 9.54 10.26
N TYR A 145 -21.76 9.48 10.65
CA TYR A 145 -20.64 9.76 9.76
C TYR A 145 -19.52 8.73 9.99
N THR A 146 -19.10 8.09 8.92
CA THR A 146 -17.98 7.16 8.95
C THR A 146 -17.01 7.49 7.83
N LEU A 147 -15.76 7.76 8.19
CA LEU A 147 -14.64 7.85 7.28
C LEU A 147 -13.65 6.74 7.61
N THR A 148 -13.31 5.96 6.59
CA THR A 148 -12.27 4.93 6.65
C THR A 148 -11.27 5.15 5.53
N TYR A 149 -10.08 4.57 5.66
CA TYR A 149 -9.11 4.60 4.58
C TYR A 149 -8.59 3.21 4.21
N GLU A 150 -8.05 3.12 3.03
CA GLU A 150 -7.37 1.96 2.47
C GLU A 150 -6.05 2.41 1.86
N VAL A 151 -4.98 1.69 2.13
CA VAL A 151 -3.68 1.87 1.44
C VAL A 151 -3.73 1.04 0.17
N ALA A 152 -3.92 1.68 -0.98
CA ALA A 152 -3.98 1.00 -2.26
C ALA A 152 -2.59 0.66 -2.80
N THR A 153 -1.60 1.51 -2.51
CA THR A 153 -0.19 1.29 -2.87
C THR A 153 0.69 1.98 -1.83
N ALA A 154 1.75 1.32 -1.39
CA ALA A 154 2.80 1.91 -0.60
C ALA A 154 4.16 1.35 -1.05
N THR A 155 4.97 2.20 -1.65
CA THR A 155 6.35 1.92 -2.07
C THR A 155 7.26 3.08 -1.66
N GLU A 156 8.55 2.96 -1.88
CA GLU A 156 9.50 4.07 -1.66
C GLU A 156 9.19 5.29 -2.52
N ASP A 157 8.60 5.08 -3.72
CA ASP A 157 8.39 6.13 -4.69
C ASP A 157 6.94 6.64 -4.74
N LEU A 158 5.96 5.79 -4.35
CA LEU A 158 4.54 6.08 -4.52
C LEU A 158 3.72 5.61 -3.31
N LEU A 159 2.94 6.53 -2.77
CA LEU A 159 1.88 6.23 -1.82
C LEU A 159 0.51 6.58 -2.43
N SER A 160 -0.44 5.65 -2.38
CA SER A 160 -1.82 5.86 -2.80
C SER A 160 -2.78 5.48 -1.67
N ILE A 161 -3.58 6.45 -1.23
CA ILE A 161 -4.58 6.32 -0.16
C ILE A 161 -5.97 6.56 -0.75
N VAL A 162 -6.92 5.74 -0.35
CA VAL A 162 -8.34 5.88 -0.71
C VAL A 162 -9.14 6.12 0.56
N TYR A 163 -9.79 7.26 0.66
CA TYR A 163 -10.79 7.53 1.69
C TYR A 163 -12.17 7.11 1.21
N ARG A 164 -12.92 6.48 2.12
CA ARG A 164 -14.32 6.12 1.90
C ARG A 164 -15.18 6.77 2.97
N VAL A 165 -16.11 7.59 2.54
CA VAL A 165 -17.04 8.29 3.43
C VAL A 165 -18.44 7.74 3.22
N SER A 166 -19.14 7.52 4.34
CA SER A 166 -20.57 7.25 4.40
C SER A 166 -21.20 8.16 5.46
N ALA A 167 -22.25 8.87 5.09
CA ALA A 167 -22.88 9.83 5.97
C ALA A 167 -24.42 9.83 5.84
N TYR A 168 -25.10 10.07 6.97
CA TYR A 168 -26.53 10.24 7.03
C TYR A 168 -26.89 11.27 8.10
N GLU A 169 -27.71 12.24 7.76
CA GLU A 169 -28.31 13.21 8.69
C GLU A 169 -29.72 12.83 9.03
N GLN A 170 -30.08 12.91 10.29
CA GLN A 170 -31.45 12.61 10.74
C GLN A 170 -32.47 13.54 10.05
N GLY A 171 -33.38 12.93 9.30
CA GLY A 171 -34.38 13.65 8.52
C GLY A 171 -34.00 13.87 7.06
N ALA A 172 -32.82 13.50 6.64
CA ALA A 172 -32.45 13.45 5.22
C ALA A 172 -33.21 12.33 4.49
N ALA A 173 -33.46 12.51 3.20
CA ALA A 173 -34.19 11.54 2.38
C ALA A 173 -33.44 10.22 2.18
N HIS A 174 -32.12 10.25 2.17
CA HIS A 174 -31.25 9.09 1.98
C HIS A 174 -29.82 9.41 2.48
N PRO A 175 -29.04 8.36 2.85
CA PRO A 175 -27.60 8.52 3.10
C PRO A 175 -26.86 8.89 1.82
N TYR A 176 -25.67 9.44 1.95
CA TYR A 176 -24.73 9.66 0.86
C TYR A 176 -23.37 9.04 1.18
N SER A 177 -22.62 8.72 0.13
CA SER A 177 -21.26 8.24 0.26
C SER A 177 -20.41 8.74 -0.90
N TYR A 178 -19.13 8.93 -0.64
CA TYR A 178 -18.16 9.31 -1.65
C TYR A 178 -16.78 8.73 -1.37
N ILE A 179 -15.92 8.80 -2.37
CA ILE A 179 -14.54 8.33 -2.33
C ILE A 179 -13.65 9.52 -2.67
N GLU A 180 -12.55 9.65 -1.94
CA GLU A 180 -11.47 10.58 -2.23
C GLU A 180 -10.15 9.82 -2.30
N THR A 181 -9.22 10.27 -3.15
CA THR A 181 -7.94 9.60 -3.33
C THR A 181 -6.78 10.59 -3.20
N PHE A 182 -5.73 10.14 -2.54
CA PHE A 182 -4.46 10.87 -2.44
C PHE A 182 -3.38 10.00 -3.06
N ASN A 183 -2.64 10.55 -4.01
CA ASN A 183 -1.49 9.89 -4.60
C ASN A 183 -0.29 10.83 -4.42
N ILE A 184 0.79 10.28 -3.92
CA ILE A 184 1.95 11.06 -3.46
C ILE A 184 3.20 10.46 -4.11
N ASP A 185 3.98 11.31 -4.77
CA ASP A 185 5.36 11.00 -5.09
C ASP A 185 6.20 11.10 -3.81
N MET A 186 6.56 9.97 -3.25
CA MET A 186 7.30 9.91 -1.98
C MET A 186 8.75 10.39 -2.11
N THR A 187 9.26 10.51 -3.36
CA THR A 187 10.61 11.05 -3.64
C THR A 187 10.63 12.57 -3.56
N SER A 188 9.63 13.24 -4.17
CA SER A 188 9.52 14.71 -4.18
C SER A 188 8.66 15.25 -3.04
N GLY A 189 7.70 14.47 -2.54
CA GLY A 189 6.66 14.90 -1.61
C GLY A 189 5.43 15.50 -2.30
N ASP A 190 5.41 15.57 -3.64
CA ASP A 190 4.34 16.21 -4.38
C ASP A 190 3.08 15.31 -4.48
N GLY A 191 1.91 15.95 -4.44
CA GLY A 191 0.65 15.27 -4.77
C GLY A 191 0.52 15.01 -6.26
N LEU A 192 0.20 13.76 -6.63
CA LEU A 192 0.07 13.32 -8.01
C LEU A 192 -1.39 13.30 -8.47
N ARG A 193 -1.64 13.72 -9.69
CA ARG A 193 -2.93 13.71 -10.37
C ARG A 193 -2.96 12.64 -11.46
N LEU A 194 -4.15 12.28 -11.91
CA LEU A 194 -4.31 11.34 -13.03
C LEU A 194 -3.54 11.78 -14.29
N SER A 195 -3.45 13.09 -14.53
CA SER A 195 -2.68 13.68 -15.65
C SER A 195 -1.19 13.39 -15.61
N ASP A 196 -0.63 13.08 -14.43
CA ASP A 196 0.79 12.79 -14.27
C ASP A 196 1.13 11.35 -14.70
N PHE A 197 0.11 10.47 -14.69
CA PHE A 197 0.25 9.06 -15.09
C PHE A 197 -0.22 8.77 -16.52
N VAL A 198 -1.23 9.50 -17.00
CA VAL A 198 -1.86 9.21 -18.29
C VAL A 198 -2.13 10.50 -19.06
N ASN A 199 -2.07 10.39 -20.39
CA ASN A 199 -2.54 11.46 -21.23
C ASN A 199 -4.07 11.53 -21.17
N THR A 200 -4.60 12.53 -20.46
CA THR A 200 -6.05 12.71 -20.24
C THR A 200 -6.83 12.86 -21.54
N TYR A 201 -6.24 13.40 -22.61
CA TYR A 201 -6.85 13.41 -23.95
C TYR A 201 -7.14 12.00 -24.46
N ASN A 202 -6.25 11.04 -24.21
CA ASN A 202 -6.46 9.66 -24.63
C ASN A 202 -7.55 8.98 -23.80
N VAL A 203 -7.65 9.31 -22.50
CA VAL A 203 -8.72 8.81 -21.63
C VAL A 203 -10.08 9.34 -22.09
N VAL A 204 -10.20 10.66 -22.33
CA VAL A 204 -11.42 11.26 -22.88
C VAL A 204 -11.77 10.67 -24.23
N GLY A 205 -10.79 10.47 -25.12
CA GLY A 205 -10.97 9.83 -26.43
C GLY A 205 -11.49 8.39 -26.32
N ALA A 206 -11.08 7.65 -25.29
CA ALA A 206 -11.57 6.29 -25.07
C ALA A 206 -13.07 6.23 -24.70
N PHE A 207 -13.61 7.26 -24.07
CA PHE A 207 -15.03 7.37 -23.71
C PHE A 207 -15.92 7.98 -24.80
N THR A 208 -15.40 8.23 -25.99
CA THR A 208 -16.21 8.72 -27.11
C THR A 208 -17.11 7.62 -27.68
N LYS A 209 -18.25 8.01 -28.25
CA LYS A 209 -19.17 7.08 -28.93
C LYS A 209 -18.51 6.31 -30.09
N GLU A 210 -17.48 6.86 -30.70
CA GLU A 210 -16.73 6.24 -31.79
C GLU A 210 -15.98 4.98 -31.33
N ASN A 211 -15.57 4.93 -30.08
CA ASN A 211 -14.89 3.77 -29.48
C ASN A 211 -15.86 2.77 -28.80
N GLY A 212 -17.17 3.00 -28.88
CA GLY A 212 -18.18 2.08 -28.37
C GLY A 212 -18.35 2.06 -26.86
N TYR A 213 -17.72 2.98 -26.12
CA TYR A 213 -17.91 3.12 -24.68
C TYR A 213 -19.10 4.04 -24.38
N THR A 214 -19.84 3.71 -23.35
CA THR A 214 -20.98 4.50 -22.87
C THR A 214 -20.81 4.74 -21.38
N LEU A 215 -20.92 6.00 -20.95
CA LEU A 215 -21.03 6.34 -19.55
C LEU A 215 -22.37 5.80 -19.01
N VAL A 216 -22.31 5.00 -17.96
CA VAL A 216 -23.48 4.35 -17.38
C VAL A 216 -23.71 4.89 -15.96
N ASN A 217 -24.96 5.21 -15.64
CA ASN A 217 -25.39 5.73 -14.33
C ASN A 217 -24.68 7.03 -13.91
N THR A 218 -24.42 7.92 -14.85
CA THR A 218 -23.86 9.24 -14.55
C THR A 218 -24.60 10.32 -15.33
N GLU A 219 -24.75 11.49 -14.73
CA GLU A 219 -25.23 12.71 -15.38
C GLU A 219 -24.09 13.45 -16.12
N LEU A 220 -22.85 12.97 -16.00
CA LEU A 220 -21.67 13.56 -16.64
C LEU A 220 -21.71 13.33 -18.16
N ASP A 221 -21.38 14.35 -18.93
CA ASP A 221 -21.13 14.27 -20.38
C ASP A 221 -19.61 14.24 -20.61
N VAL A 222 -19.18 13.77 -21.78
CA VAL A 222 -17.78 13.80 -22.21
C VAL A 222 -17.17 15.21 -22.11
N LYS A 223 -17.99 16.24 -22.24
CA LYS A 223 -17.57 17.65 -22.05
C LYS A 223 -17.08 17.95 -20.63
N ASP A 224 -17.62 17.26 -19.64
CA ASP A 224 -17.27 17.48 -18.23
C ASP A 224 -15.84 17.03 -17.93
N PHE A 225 -15.25 16.18 -18.79
CA PHE A 225 -13.86 15.73 -18.70
C PHE A 225 -12.87 16.61 -19.49
N GLN A 226 -13.34 17.65 -20.19
CA GLN A 226 -12.49 18.53 -21.00
C GLN A 226 -11.99 19.75 -20.22
N GLU A 227 -12.49 19.99 -19.00
CA GLU A 227 -12.14 21.14 -18.17
C GLU A 227 -11.12 20.80 -17.04
N PHE A 228 -10.51 19.60 -17.07
CA PHE A 228 -9.50 19.16 -16.08
C PHE A 228 -8.11 19.08 -16.68
#